data_30adc5beaccac71e2739e1490485dea7
#
_entry.id   30adc5beaccac71e2739e1490485dea7
#
_cell.length_a   1.000
_cell.length_b   1.000
_cell.length_c   1.000
_cell.angle_alpha   90.00
_cell.angle_beta   90.00
_cell.angle_gamma   90.00
#
_symmetry.space_group_name_H-M   'P 1'
#
loop_
_entity.id
_entity.type
_entity.pdbx_description
1 polymer ?
#
loop_
_entity_poly.entity_id
_entity_poly.type
_entity_poly.pdbx_seq_one_letter_code
_entity_poly.pdbx_strand_id
1 'polypeptide(L)'
;AGVSTAADTTACVEACAAAGAQLIIFVGGDGTARDVLAAAPDVPVLGVPAGVKMHSSVFATSPGAAAAMLGKAMCGPLIDIVDAEVIDRDAAGTIRLHGTVKVLAHPARQAAKAARADADAALSGAIAEVKAMVSAASLCLIGPGLTMHRLKMALAGKGTMLGVDVFAGGALLIEDATQAQLLALPCGALLVLGVVGGQGFLLGRGNQQLGPDVLACVQWPPIIIASAAKLAALPRPALLVDTGDEALDARLAGFVQVRTGPRQAMMMRIDAA
;
A
#
# COMPACT_ATOMS: atom_id res chain seq x y z
N ALA A 1 0.88 -28.11 24.18
CA ALA A 1 1.70 -27.08 23.53
C ALA A 1 1.20 -25.72 24.05
N GLY A 2 2.10 -24.91 24.64
CA GLY A 2 1.79 -23.56 25.10
C GLY A 2 1.55 -22.62 23.91
N VAL A 3 0.87 -21.50 24.18
CA VAL A 3 0.71 -20.41 23.19
C VAL A 3 2.06 -19.70 23.08
N SER A 4 2.62 -19.59 21.86
CA SER A 4 3.87 -18.84 21.63
C SER A 4 3.62 -17.33 21.79
N THR A 5 4.61 -16.63 22.31
CA THR A 5 4.61 -15.19 22.60
C THR A 5 5.63 -14.46 21.73
N ALA A 6 5.59 -13.12 21.72
CA ALA A 6 6.58 -12.27 21.07
C ALA A 6 8.01 -12.56 21.57
N ALA A 7 8.16 -12.80 22.90
CA ALA A 7 9.45 -13.14 23.51
C ALA A 7 10.01 -14.46 22.97
N ASP A 8 9.17 -15.46 22.72
CA ASP A 8 9.58 -16.74 22.14
C ASP A 8 10.08 -16.55 20.70
N THR A 9 9.44 -15.68 19.92
CA THR A 9 9.89 -15.34 18.56
C THR A 9 11.27 -14.69 18.59
N THR A 10 11.45 -13.69 19.44
CA THR A 10 12.75 -12.99 19.61
C THR A 10 13.84 -13.97 20.03
N ALA A 11 13.60 -14.78 21.06
CA ALA A 11 14.57 -15.78 21.55
C ALA A 11 14.90 -16.82 20.46
N CYS A 12 13.93 -17.24 19.65
CA CYS A 12 14.16 -18.17 18.54
C CYS A 12 15.06 -17.54 17.47
N VAL A 13 14.84 -16.29 17.11
CA VAL A 13 15.67 -15.55 16.13
C VAL A 13 17.11 -15.42 16.64
N GLU A 14 17.30 -15.04 17.91
CA GLU A 14 18.60 -14.95 18.55
C GLU A 14 19.33 -16.30 18.56
N ALA A 15 18.62 -17.39 18.90
CA ALA A 15 19.17 -18.73 18.87
C ALA A 15 19.60 -19.19 17.47
N CYS A 16 18.78 -18.88 16.45
CA CYS A 16 19.13 -19.17 15.05
C CYS A 16 20.38 -18.39 14.61
N ALA A 17 20.48 -17.11 14.96
CA ALA A 17 21.65 -16.30 14.64
C ALA A 17 22.90 -16.81 15.36
N ALA A 18 22.81 -17.15 16.64
CA ALA A 18 23.89 -17.71 17.42
C ALA A 18 24.36 -19.10 16.91
N ALA A 19 23.45 -19.88 16.33
CA ALA A 19 23.74 -21.15 15.67
C ALA A 19 24.42 -21.02 14.30
N GLY A 20 24.64 -19.77 13.81
CA GLY A 20 25.30 -19.51 12.54
C GLY A 20 24.37 -19.61 11.32
N ALA A 21 23.06 -19.38 11.49
CA ALA A 21 22.13 -19.32 10.38
C ALA A 21 22.57 -18.24 9.39
N GLN A 22 22.54 -18.56 8.10
CA GLN A 22 22.86 -17.61 7.02
C GLN A 22 21.62 -16.89 6.50
N LEU A 23 20.44 -17.40 6.79
CA LEU A 23 19.13 -16.83 6.47
C LEU A 23 18.12 -17.30 7.53
N ILE A 24 17.33 -16.40 8.05
CA ILE A 24 16.22 -16.73 8.96
C ILE A 24 14.91 -16.60 8.20
N ILE A 25 14.12 -17.66 8.19
CA ILE A 25 12.79 -17.67 7.57
C ILE A 25 11.76 -17.64 8.69
N PHE A 26 10.81 -16.70 8.60
CA PHE A 26 9.69 -16.66 9.53
C PHE A 26 8.35 -16.60 8.80
N VAL A 27 7.30 -17.11 9.42
CA VAL A 27 5.93 -17.11 8.92
C VAL A 27 5.09 -16.26 9.84
N GLY A 28 4.42 -15.23 9.31
CA GLY A 28 3.61 -14.34 10.15
C GLY A 28 3.11 -13.09 9.44
N GLY A 29 2.78 -12.10 10.23
CA GLY A 29 2.37 -10.74 9.81
C GLY A 29 3.31 -9.67 10.37
N ASP A 30 2.87 -8.39 10.31
CA ASP A 30 3.67 -7.23 10.73
C ASP A 30 4.10 -7.31 12.20
N GLY A 31 3.24 -7.81 13.11
CA GLY A 31 3.59 -8.05 14.51
C GLY A 31 4.77 -9.02 14.66
N THR A 32 4.76 -10.12 13.89
CA THR A 32 5.88 -11.09 13.89
C THR A 32 7.15 -10.45 13.31
N ALA A 33 7.03 -9.64 12.27
CA ALA A 33 8.17 -8.90 11.69
C ALA A 33 8.79 -7.93 12.72
N ARG A 34 7.97 -7.29 13.55
CA ARG A 34 8.44 -6.44 14.66
C ARG A 34 9.18 -7.24 15.73
N ASP A 35 8.68 -8.43 16.08
CA ASP A 35 9.34 -9.31 17.05
C ASP A 35 10.68 -9.83 16.52
N VAL A 36 10.77 -10.12 15.20
CA VAL A 36 12.04 -10.45 14.53
C VAL A 36 13.00 -9.26 14.53
N LEU A 37 12.51 -8.04 14.27
CA LEU A 37 13.32 -6.81 14.36
C LEU A 37 13.87 -6.60 15.78
N ALA A 38 13.07 -6.90 16.81
CA ALA A 38 13.49 -6.73 18.22
C ALA A 38 14.72 -7.58 18.59
N ALA A 39 14.91 -8.73 17.93
CA ALA A 39 16.13 -9.53 18.05
C ALA A 39 17.34 -8.91 17.34
N ALA A 40 17.14 -7.85 16.55
CA ALA A 40 18.16 -7.15 15.76
C ALA A 40 19.15 -8.10 15.04
N PRO A 41 18.70 -9.07 14.25
CA PRO A 41 19.59 -10.06 13.65
C PRO A 41 20.49 -9.41 12.60
N ASP A 42 21.78 -9.68 12.65
CA ASP A 42 22.71 -9.34 11.55
C ASP A 42 22.53 -10.23 10.32
N VAL A 43 21.79 -11.31 10.49
CA VAL A 43 21.47 -12.29 9.46
C VAL A 43 20.28 -11.81 8.64
N PRO A 44 20.30 -11.95 7.30
CA PRO A 44 19.14 -11.60 6.50
C PRO A 44 17.93 -12.47 6.84
N VAL A 45 16.74 -11.88 6.71
CA VAL A 45 15.48 -12.55 6.99
C VAL A 45 14.62 -12.66 5.72
N LEU A 46 13.72 -13.64 5.70
CA LEU A 46 12.71 -13.81 4.67
C LEU A 46 11.36 -14.07 5.34
N GLY A 47 10.46 -13.10 5.23
CA GLY A 47 9.10 -13.22 5.73
C GLY A 47 8.21 -13.98 4.74
N VAL A 48 7.59 -15.07 5.21
CA VAL A 48 6.51 -15.76 4.50
C VAL A 48 5.17 -15.19 4.96
N PRO A 49 4.36 -14.62 4.06
CA PRO A 49 3.14 -13.94 4.47
C PRO A 49 2.08 -14.92 4.99
N ALA A 50 1.56 -14.67 6.20
CA ALA A 50 0.44 -15.40 6.80
C ALA A 50 -0.70 -14.47 7.27
N GLY A 51 -0.75 -13.22 6.79
CA GLY A 51 -1.74 -12.21 7.13
C GLY A 51 -2.41 -11.59 5.91
N VAL A 52 -3.55 -10.92 6.13
CA VAL A 52 -4.36 -10.32 5.06
C VAL A 52 -3.98 -8.86 4.76
N LYS A 53 -3.44 -8.16 5.77
CA LYS A 53 -3.00 -6.75 5.65
C LYS A 53 -1.59 -6.67 6.23
N MET A 54 -0.59 -6.63 5.36
CA MET A 54 0.81 -6.47 5.75
C MET A 54 1.39 -5.22 5.14
N HIS A 55 2.10 -4.45 5.96
CA HIS A 55 2.68 -3.15 5.60
C HIS A 55 4.19 -3.24 5.45
N SER A 56 4.83 -4.16 6.17
CA SER A 56 6.27 -4.35 6.17
C SER A 56 6.80 -4.87 4.83
N SER A 57 7.95 -4.37 4.42
CA SER A 57 8.61 -4.75 3.16
C SER A 57 9.44 -6.04 3.27
N VAL A 58 9.39 -6.72 4.40
CA VAL A 58 10.19 -7.93 4.69
C VAL A 58 9.59 -9.21 4.10
N PHE A 59 8.32 -9.15 3.70
CA PHE A 59 7.59 -10.30 3.21
C PHE A 59 7.77 -10.52 1.71
N ALA A 60 7.83 -11.78 1.31
CA ALA A 60 7.57 -12.16 -0.07
C ALA A 60 6.12 -11.85 -0.46
N THR A 61 5.83 -11.75 -1.75
CA THR A 61 4.46 -11.46 -2.23
C THR A 61 3.48 -12.62 -2.00
N SER A 62 4.00 -13.83 -1.82
CA SER A 62 3.22 -15.04 -1.52
C SER A 62 4.13 -16.12 -0.93
N PRO A 63 3.58 -17.18 -0.30
CA PRO A 63 4.38 -18.34 0.11
C PRO A 63 5.13 -19.00 -1.05
N GLY A 64 4.53 -19.08 -2.24
CA GLY A 64 5.18 -19.59 -3.46
C GLY A 64 6.36 -18.71 -3.90
N ALA A 65 6.22 -17.37 -3.80
CA ALA A 65 7.31 -16.44 -4.07
C ALA A 65 8.46 -16.60 -3.05
N ALA A 66 8.14 -16.80 -1.77
CA ALA A 66 9.14 -17.07 -0.74
C ALA A 66 9.93 -18.36 -1.05
N ALA A 67 9.24 -19.43 -1.43
CA ALA A 67 9.87 -20.69 -1.83
C ALA A 67 10.78 -20.52 -3.05
N ALA A 68 10.34 -19.75 -4.06
CA ALA A 68 11.17 -19.46 -5.22
C ALA A 68 12.41 -18.62 -4.89
N MET A 69 12.27 -17.63 -3.98
CA MET A 69 13.40 -16.84 -3.49
C MET A 69 14.40 -17.71 -2.72
N LEU A 70 13.91 -18.60 -1.84
CA LEU A 70 14.74 -19.56 -1.11
C LEU A 70 15.49 -20.50 -2.06
N GLY A 71 14.80 -21.07 -3.05
CA GLY A 71 15.43 -21.93 -4.05
C GLY A 71 16.56 -21.24 -4.80
N LYS A 72 16.38 -19.96 -5.15
CA LYS A 72 17.43 -19.14 -5.78
C LYS A 72 18.58 -18.86 -4.82
N ALA A 73 18.30 -18.59 -3.53
CA ALA A 73 19.32 -18.34 -2.53
C ALA A 73 20.20 -19.58 -2.27
N MET A 74 19.61 -20.79 -2.36
CA MET A 74 20.34 -22.04 -2.12
C MET A 74 21.10 -22.57 -3.35
N CYS A 75 20.64 -22.27 -4.56
CA CYS A 75 21.17 -22.89 -5.80
C CYS A 75 21.68 -21.87 -6.83
N GLY A 76 21.56 -20.56 -6.55
CA GLY A 76 21.83 -19.49 -7.49
C GLY A 76 23.08 -18.68 -7.20
N PRO A 77 23.40 -17.68 -8.04
CA PRO A 77 24.44 -16.70 -7.78
C PRO A 77 24.10 -15.88 -6.54
N LEU A 78 25.11 -15.29 -5.90
CA LEU A 78 24.98 -14.43 -4.72
C LEU A 78 23.80 -13.47 -4.88
N ILE A 79 22.84 -13.55 -3.97
CA ILE A 79 21.72 -12.63 -3.90
C ILE A 79 22.15 -11.45 -3.04
N ASP A 80 21.97 -10.24 -3.55
CA ASP A 80 22.26 -9.05 -2.75
C ASP A 80 21.33 -8.97 -1.54
N ILE A 81 21.88 -8.43 -0.46
CA ILE A 81 21.16 -8.14 0.76
C ILE A 81 20.86 -6.65 0.80
N VAL A 82 19.60 -6.31 1.12
CA VAL A 82 19.13 -4.92 1.21
C VAL A 82 18.35 -4.72 2.51
N ASP A 83 18.27 -3.47 2.97
CA ASP A 83 17.42 -3.12 4.10
C ASP A 83 15.95 -3.06 3.67
N ALA A 84 15.08 -3.65 4.50
CA ALA A 84 13.64 -3.64 4.34
C ALA A 84 12.96 -3.06 5.59
N GLU A 85 11.99 -2.20 5.38
CA GLU A 85 11.25 -1.54 6.46
C GLU A 85 10.30 -2.50 7.16
N VAL A 86 10.29 -2.44 8.48
CA VAL A 86 9.32 -3.09 9.36
C VAL A 86 8.32 -2.04 9.82
N ILE A 87 7.07 -2.24 9.42
CA ILE A 87 5.96 -1.30 9.65
C ILE A 87 4.85 -2.06 10.36
N ASP A 88 4.39 -1.57 11.51
CA ASP A 88 3.28 -2.16 12.26
C ASP A 88 2.43 -1.05 12.90
N ARG A 89 1.28 -1.43 13.41
CA ARG A 89 0.42 -0.56 14.20
C ARG A 89 0.93 -0.48 15.63
N ASP A 90 0.98 0.72 16.16
CA ASP A 90 1.20 0.93 17.60
C ASP A 90 -0.08 0.61 18.41
N ALA A 91 0.01 0.70 19.72
CA ALA A 91 -1.12 0.47 20.64
C ALA A 91 -2.31 1.43 20.41
N ALA A 92 -2.07 2.58 19.77
CA ALA A 92 -3.09 3.55 19.38
C ALA A 92 -3.67 3.27 17.97
N GLY A 93 -3.22 2.18 17.31
CA GLY A 93 -3.65 1.82 15.96
C GLY A 93 -2.96 2.61 14.84
N THR A 94 -2.00 3.49 15.17
CA THR A 94 -1.25 4.28 14.21
C THR A 94 -0.17 3.45 13.54
N ILE A 95 -0.08 3.51 12.22
CA ILE A 95 0.97 2.83 11.46
C ILE A 95 2.29 3.57 11.67
N ARG A 96 3.31 2.85 12.13
CA ARG A 96 4.66 3.38 12.35
C ARG A 96 5.74 2.50 11.75
N LEU A 97 6.80 3.14 11.33
CA LEU A 97 8.07 2.49 11.02
C LEU A 97 8.77 2.14 12.35
N HIS A 98 9.02 0.85 12.56
CA HIS A 98 9.72 0.35 13.76
C HIS A 98 11.22 0.22 13.55
N GLY A 99 11.68 0.06 12.32
CA GLY A 99 13.09 -0.07 11.96
C GLY A 99 13.27 -0.79 10.64
N THR A 100 14.50 -1.24 10.38
CA THR A 100 14.85 -2.00 9.18
C THR A 100 15.54 -3.31 9.54
N VAL A 101 15.33 -4.34 8.71
CA VAL A 101 16.05 -5.61 8.77
C VAL A 101 16.64 -5.93 7.40
N LYS A 102 17.71 -6.71 7.39
CA LYS A 102 18.32 -7.19 6.15
C LYS A 102 17.43 -8.26 5.51
N VAL A 103 17.19 -8.16 4.21
CA VAL A 103 16.42 -9.15 3.45
C VAL A 103 17.13 -9.49 2.14
N LEU A 104 16.78 -10.65 1.56
CA LEU A 104 17.25 -11.01 0.22
C LEU A 104 16.67 -10.07 -0.82
N ALA A 105 17.52 -9.47 -1.64
CA ALA A 105 17.07 -8.66 -2.79
C ALA A 105 16.53 -9.57 -3.89
N HIS A 106 15.32 -9.30 -4.38
CA HIS A 106 14.85 -9.96 -5.60
C HIS A 106 15.59 -9.37 -6.81
N PRO A 107 16.01 -10.18 -7.84
CA PRO A 107 16.71 -9.67 -9.02
C PRO A 107 16.01 -8.51 -9.74
N ALA A 108 14.68 -8.43 -9.71
CA ALA A 108 13.90 -7.29 -10.18
C ALA A 108 14.09 -6.01 -9.31
N ARG A 109 14.70 -6.11 -8.11
CA ARG A 109 14.96 -4.97 -7.22
C ARG A 109 16.31 -4.28 -7.46
N GLN A 110 17.29 -4.92 -8.09
CA GLN A 110 18.58 -4.29 -8.37
C GLN A 110 18.52 -3.26 -9.51
N ALA A 111 17.72 -3.53 -10.55
CA ALA A 111 17.35 -2.48 -11.52
C ALA A 111 16.60 -1.31 -10.88
N ALA A 112 16.20 -1.44 -9.62
CA ALA A 112 15.26 -0.59 -8.92
C ALA A 112 15.88 0.56 -8.09
N LYS A 113 17.19 0.75 -7.92
CA LYS A 113 17.64 1.93 -7.13
C LYS A 113 17.59 3.23 -7.93
N ALA A 114 18.07 3.24 -9.15
CA ALA A 114 17.88 4.39 -10.04
C ALA A 114 16.41 4.49 -10.49
N ALA A 115 15.79 3.37 -10.88
CA ALA A 115 14.36 3.31 -11.24
C ALA A 115 13.40 3.66 -10.10
N ARG A 116 13.78 3.49 -8.82
CA ARG A 116 13.00 3.94 -7.66
C ARG A 116 13.07 5.44 -7.46
N ALA A 117 14.25 6.05 -7.60
CA ALA A 117 14.38 7.50 -7.51
C ALA A 117 13.56 8.18 -8.62
N ASP A 118 13.63 7.66 -9.85
CA ASP A 118 12.86 8.15 -10.98
C ASP A 118 11.35 7.90 -10.80
N ALA A 119 10.96 6.73 -10.28
CA ALA A 119 9.55 6.42 -10.00
C ALA A 119 8.99 7.26 -8.84
N ASP A 120 9.78 7.56 -7.81
CA ASP A 120 9.39 8.44 -6.71
C ASP A 120 9.31 9.90 -7.17
N ALA A 121 10.20 10.35 -8.03
CA ALA A 121 10.14 11.68 -8.65
C ALA A 121 8.92 11.81 -9.57
N ALA A 122 8.65 10.80 -10.40
CA ALA A 122 7.47 10.76 -11.25
C ALA A 122 6.18 10.80 -10.42
N LEU A 123 6.07 9.95 -9.37
CA LEU A 123 4.92 9.94 -8.49
C LEU A 123 4.73 11.27 -7.75
N SER A 124 5.84 11.89 -7.30
CA SER A 124 5.81 13.22 -6.66
C SER A 124 5.30 14.30 -7.62
N GLY A 125 5.69 14.23 -8.89
CA GLY A 125 5.18 15.11 -9.93
C GLY A 125 3.69 14.91 -10.21
N ALA A 126 3.20 13.66 -10.26
CA ALA A 126 1.76 13.37 -10.39
C ALA A 126 0.98 13.91 -9.18
N ILE A 127 1.51 13.76 -7.96
CA ILE A 127 0.91 14.30 -6.74
C ILE A 127 0.85 15.83 -6.80
N ALA A 128 1.88 16.52 -7.30
CA ALA A 128 1.91 17.97 -7.42
C ALA A 128 0.84 18.49 -8.42
N GLU A 129 0.65 17.80 -9.54
CA GLU A 129 -0.43 18.14 -10.49
C GLU A 129 -1.81 17.97 -9.87
N VAL A 130 -2.06 16.83 -9.19
CA VAL A 130 -3.35 16.56 -8.56
C VAL A 130 -3.59 17.49 -7.37
N LYS A 131 -2.55 17.86 -6.63
CA LYS A 131 -2.64 18.90 -5.58
C LYS A 131 -3.22 20.20 -6.14
N ALA A 132 -2.75 20.66 -7.29
CA ALA A 132 -3.28 21.88 -7.92
C ALA A 132 -4.77 21.72 -8.28
N MET A 133 -5.18 20.56 -8.79
CA MET A 133 -6.59 20.27 -9.11
C MET A 133 -7.47 20.26 -7.86
N VAL A 134 -7.02 19.60 -6.78
CA VAL A 134 -7.74 19.55 -5.50
C VAL A 134 -7.84 20.93 -4.86
N SER A 135 -6.77 21.74 -4.94
CA SER A 135 -6.79 23.10 -4.40
C SER A 135 -7.78 24.02 -5.15
N ALA A 136 -8.05 23.75 -6.42
CA ALA A 136 -9.02 24.48 -7.22
C ALA A 136 -10.46 23.94 -7.06
N ALA A 137 -10.63 22.73 -6.54
CA ALA A 137 -11.95 22.12 -6.37
C ALA A 137 -12.66 22.68 -5.11
N SER A 138 -13.96 22.93 -5.24
CA SER A 138 -14.79 23.37 -4.10
C SER A 138 -14.93 22.26 -3.04
N LEU A 139 -14.97 20.98 -3.47
CA LEU A 139 -15.08 19.82 -2.60
C LEU A 139 -14.36 18.63 -3.24
N CYS A 140 -13.57 17.90 -2.43
CA CYS A 140 -12.81 16.76 -2.88
C CYS A 140 -12.79 15.67 -1.80
N LEU A 141 -13.03 14.42 -2.18
CA LEU A 141 -12.85 13.24 -1.36
C LEU A 141 -11.53 12.57 -1.74
N ILE A 142 -10.64 12.36 -0.77
CA ILE A 142 -9.35 11.71 -0.99
C ILE A 142 -9.34 10.37 -0.24
N GLY A 143 -9.19 9.27 -0.96
CA GLY A 143 -9.20 7.91 -0.43
C GLY A 143 -8.00 7.57 0.46
N PRO A 144 -7.92 6.31 0.92
CA PRO A 144 -6.82 5.80 1.73
C PRO A 144 -5.60 5.42 0.90
N GLY A 145 -4.50 5.13 1.60
CA GLY A 145 -3.26 4.59 1.08
C GLY A 145 -2.09 5.57 1.10
N LEU A 146 -0.86 5.04 1.04
CA LEU A 146 0.36 5.83 1.18
C LEU A 146 0.46 6.97 0.16
N THR A 147 0.11 6.71 -1.11
CA THR A 147 0.13 7.74 -2.16
C THR A 147 -0.86 8.86 -1.86
N MET A 148 -2.06 8.50 -1.39
CA MET A 148 -3.09 9.47 -0.99
C MET A 148 -2.68 10.23 0.26
N HIS A 149 -2.06 9.56 1.23
CA HIS A 149 -1.52 10.23 2.41
C HIS A 149 -0.45 11.28 2.03
N ARG A 150 0.46 10.96 1.10
CA ARG A 150 1.43 11.94 0.57
C ARG A 150 0.74 13.17 -0.05
N LEU A 151 -0.36 12.96 -0.79
CA LEU A 151 -1.16 14.07 -1.34
C LEU A 151 -1.80 14.90 -0.22
N LYS A 152 -2.42 14.28 0.78
CA LYS A 152 -3.04 14.94 1.94
C LYS A 152 -2.01 15.77 2.72
N MET A 153 -0.84 15.19 2.99
CA MET A 153 0.28 15.90 3.64
C MET A 153 0.77 17.07 2.81
N ALA A 154 0.85 16.93 1.48
CA ALA A 154 1.24 18.02 0.58
C ALA A 154 0.19 19.14 0.52
N LEU A 155 -1.10 18.83 0.71
CA LEU A 155 -2.20 19.81 0.73
C LEU A 155 -2.25 20.59 2.02
N ALA A 156 -2.37 19.90 3.18
CA ALA A 156 -2.70 20.51 4.46
C ALA A 156 -1.72 20.17 5.60
N GLY A 157 -0.63 19.43 5.34
CA GLY A 157 0.30 18.98 6.38
C GLY A 157 -0.28 17.93 7.34
N LYS A 158 -1.49 17.43 7.08
CA LYS A 158 -2.22 16.44 7.89
C LYS A 158 -3.20 15.66 7.04
N GLY A 159 -3.72 14.54 7.58
CA GLY A 159 -4.69 13.66 6.96
C GLY A 159 -4.42 12.20 7.27
N THR A 160 -5.44 11.35 7.15
CA THR A 160 -5.35 9.93 7.49
C THR A 160 -4.66 9.12 6.40
N MET A 161 -3.99 8.05 6.80
CA MET A 161 -3.45 7.08 5.83
C MET A 161 -4.50 6.04 5.42
N LEU A 162 -5.41 5.69 6.30
CA LEU A 162 -6.35 4.58 6.13
C LEU A 162 -7.79 5.02 5.88
N GLY A 163 -8.11 6.28 6.13
CA GLY A 163 -9.45 6.83 5.98
C GLY A 163 -9.66 7.59 4.67
N VAL A 164 -10.92 7.94 4.42
CA VAL A 164 -11.31 8.89 3.39
C VAL A 164 -11.42 10.27 4.05
N ASP A 165 -10.65 11.23 3.54
CA ASP A 165 -10.67 12.60 4.05
C ASP A 165 -11.35 13.53 3.06
N VAL A 166 -12.03 14.55 3.59
CA VAL A 166 -12.72 15.57 2.81
C VAL A 166 -11.91 16.86 2.80
N PHE A 167 -11.70 17.41 1.62
CA PHE A 167 -11.01 18.68 1.41
C PHE A 167 -11.91 19.69 0.71
N ALA A 168 -11.76 20.96 1.06
CA ALA A 168 -12.40 22.08 0.39
C ALA A 168 -11.35 23.14 0.09
N GLY A 169 -11.17 23.53 -1.18
CA GLY A 169 -10.16 24.50 -1.60
C GLY A 169 -8.73 24.14 -1.16
N GLY A 170 -8.42 22.83 -1.04
CA GLY A 170 -7.14 22.34 -0.56
C GLY A 170 -6.96 22.26 0.96
N ALA A 171 -7.91 22.78 1.76
CA ALA A 171 -7.91 22.67 3.21
C ALA A 171 -8.65 21.39 3.66
N LEU A 172 -8.13 20.72 4.70
CA LEU A 172 -8.79 19.56 5.31
C LEU A 172 -10.04 19.99 6.06
N LEU A 173 -11.21 19.49 5.63
CA LEU A 173 -12.52 19.76 6.21
C LEU A 173 -12.95 18.68 7.20
N ILE A 174 -12.87 17.40 6.81
CA ILE A 174 -13.22 16.25 7.64
C ILE A 174 -12.11 15.22 7.51
N GLU A 175 -11.58 14.77 8.64
CA GLU A 175 -10.59 13.70 8.74
C GLU A 175 -11.30 12.38 9.00
N ASP A 176 -10.95 11.32 8.28
CA ASP A 176 -11.54 9.98 8.38
C ASP A 176 -13.08 9.99 8.35
N ALA A 177 -13.62 10.57 7.30
CA ALA A 177 -15.07 10.75 7.17
C ALA A 177 -15.81 9.41 7.13
N THR A 178 -16.88 9.32 7.92
CA THR A 178 -17.84 8.21 7.86
C THR A 178 -18.73 8.34 6.62
N GLN A 179 -19.36 7.24 6.21
CA GLN A 179 -20.33 7.25 5.10
C GLN A 179 -21.46 8.27 5.34
N ALA A 180 -21.98 8.36 6.57
CA ALA A 180 -23.03 9.31 6.92
C ALA A 180 -22.60 10.78 6.75
N GLN A 181 -21.35 11.10 7.11
CA GLN A 181 -20.78 12.43 6.91
C GLN A 181 -20.59 12.73 5.41
N LEU A 182 -20.15 11.73 4.62
CA LEU A 182 -19.99 11.89 3.17
C LEU A 182 -21.34 12.14 2.47
N LEU A 183 -22.41 11.43 2.88
CA LEU A 183 -23.75 11.62 2.34
C LEU A 183 -24.39 12.97 2.71
N ALA A 184 -23.94 13.60 3.80
CA ALA A 184 -24.39 14.94 4.18
C ALA A 184 -23.73 16.07 3.35
N LEU A 185 -22.74 15.76 2.53
CA LEU A 185 -22.04 16.74 1.70
C LEU A 185 -22.83 17.03 0.41
N PRO A 186 -22.64 18.21 -0.20
CA PRO A 186 -23.19 18.49 -1.53
C PRO A 186 -22.65 17.52 -2.58
N CYS A 187 -23.52 17.11 -3.51
CA CYS A 187 -23.10 16.28 -4.65
C CYS A 187 -22.16 17.06 -5.59
N GLY A 188 -21.35 16.30 -6.35
CA GLY A 188 -20.40 16.85 -7.31
C GLY A 188 -18.97 16.98 -6.78
N ALA A 189 -18.66 16.37 -5.63
CA ALA A 189 -17.31 16.33 -5.12
C ALA A 189 -16.35 15.62 -6.10
N LEU A 190 -15.14 16.14 -6.23
CA LEU A 190 -14.05 15.47 -6.91
C LEU A 190 -13.63 14.24 -6.10
N LEU A 191 -13.44 13.10 -6.75
CA LEU A 191 -12.96 11.88 -6.11
C LEU A 191 -11.52 11.59 -6.52
N VAL A 192 -10.61 11.44 -5.53
CA VAL A 192 -9.20 11.09 -5.77
C VAL A 192 -8.89 9.79 -5.06
N LEU A 193 -8.40 8.81 -5.79
CA LEU A 193 -8.12 7.46 -5.30
C LEU A 193 -6.70 7.02 -5.59
N GLY A 194 -6.18 6.19 -4.70
CA GLY A 194 -4.99 5.37 -4.94
C GLY A 194 -5.37 3.93 -5.21
N VAL A 195 -4.47 3.17 -5.77
CA VAL A 195 -4.62 1.72 -5.88
C VAL A 195 -4.26 1.08 -4.54
N VAL A 196 -5.20 0.35 -3.94
CA VAL A 196 -5.05 -0.23 -2.60
C VAL A 196 -4.48 -1.65 -2.69
N GLY A 197 -3.47 -1.92 -1.85
CA GLY A 197 -2.85 -3.24 -1.73
C GLY A 197 -2.13 -3.74 -2.98
N GLY A 198 -1.67 -4.97 -2.93
CA GLY A 198 -1.02 -5.67 -4.04
C GLY A 198 -2.00 -6.33 -5.02
N GLN A 199 -3.30 -6.34 -4.73
CA GLN A 199 -4.33 -6.94 -5.57
C GLN A 199 -4.96 -5.97 -6.58
N GLY A 200 -4.69 -4.67 -6.45
CA GLY A 200 -5.18 -3.66 -7.40
C GLY A 200 -6.58 -3.13 -7.13
N PHE A 201 -7.10 -3.20 -5.90
CA PHE A 201 -8.40 -2.64 -5.58
C PHE A 201 -8.40 -1.10 -5.67
N LEU A 202 -9.41 -0.58 -6.35
CA LEU A 202 -9.73 0.83 -6.41
C LEU A 202 -10.82 1.18 -5.40
N LEU A 203 -11.84 0.34 -5.28
CA LEU A 203 -12.98 0.45 -4.36
C LEU A 203 -13.21 -0.86 -3.60
N GLY A 204 -13.81 -0.77 -2.40
CA GLY A 204 -14.24 -1.91 -1.60
C GLY A 204 -13.18 -2.48 -0.65
N ARG A 205 -11.95 -2.03 -0.72
CA ARG A 205 -10.88 -2.44 0.20
C ARG A 205 -10.26 -1.23 0.88
N GLY A 206 -10.59 -1.05 2.17
CA GLY A 206 -10.09 0.07 2.98
C GLY A 206 -10.79 1.41 2.73
N ASN A 207 -11.81 1.45 1.88
CA ASN A 207 -12.61 2.63 1.57
C ASN A 207 -14.11 2.30 1.44
N GLN A 208 -14.62 1.39 2.27
CA GLN A 208 -16.01 0.93 2.26
C GLN A 208 -17.02 2.06 2.51
N GLN A 209 -16.61 3.17 3.13
CA GLN A 209 -17.44 4.38 3.29
C GLN A 209 -17.78 5.06 1.96
N LEU A 210 -17.06 4.73 0.87
CA LEU A 210 -17.42 5.09 -0.50
C LEU A 210 -18.41 4.07 -1.08
N GLY A 211 -19.54 3.88 -0.42
CA GLY A 211 -20.61 2.99 -0.88
C GLY A 211 -21.38 3.56 -2.07
N PRO A 212 -22.36 2.80 -2.63
CA PRO A 212 -23.10 3.17 -3.84
C PRO A 212 -23.71 4.56 -3.79
N ASP A 213 -24.33 4.94 -2.68
CA ASP A 213 -24.98 6.23 -2.51
C ASP A 213 -23.99 7.41 -2.53
N VAL A 214 -22.82 7.23 -1.92
CA VAL A 214 -21.74 8.23 -1.96
C VAL A 214 -21.18 8.33 -3.38
N LEU A 215 -20.98 7.20 -4.06
CA LEU A 215 -20.47 7.17 -5.43
C LEU A 215 -21.43 7.79 -6.43
N ALA A 216 -22.75 7.76 -6.17
CA ALA A 216 -23.74 8.47 -6.96
C ALA A 216 -23.61 10.01 -6.86
N CYS A 217 -23.00 10.52 -5.79
CA CYS A 217 -22.85 11.95 -5.51
C CYS A 217 -21.47 12.53 -5.85
N VAL A 218 -20.52 11.73 -6.34
CA VAL A 218 -19.18 12.20 -6.73
C VAL A 218 -19.01 12.28 -8.24
N GLN A 219 -18.01 13.02 -8.69
CA GLN A 219 -17.63 13.06 -10.10
C GLN A 219 -16.97 11.74 -10.52
N TRP A 220 -17.45 11.16 -11.61
CA TRP A 220 -16.88 9.96 -12.22
C TRP A 220 -16.41 10.25 -13.65
N PRO A 221 -15.26 9.74 -14.13
CA PRO A 221 -14.30 8.87 -13.43
C PRO A 221 -13.49 9.63 -12.38
N PRO A 222 -12.99 8.92 -11.33
CA PRO A 222 -12.13 9.53 -10.32
C PRO A 222 -10.75 9.86 -10.89
N ILE A 223 -10.04 10.76 -10.23
CA ILE A 223 -8.60 10.92 -10.43
C ILE A 223 -7.89 9.78 -9.70
N ILE A 224 -7.13 8.97 -10.44
CA ILE A 224 -6.38 7.85 -9.86
C ILE A 224 -4.89 8.14 -9.96
N ILE A 225 -4.16 7.92 -8.84
CA ILE A 225 -2.70 8.06 -8.79
C ILE A 225 -2.10 6.75 -8.32
N ALA A 226 -1.15 6.22 -9.08
CA ALA A 226 -0.32 5.09 -8.69
C ALA A 226 1.03 5.14 -9.41
N SER A 227 2.09 4.57 -8.82
CA SER A 227 3.35 4.43 -9.56
C SER A 227 3.22 3.39 -10.67
N ALA A 228 3.91 3.60 -11.79
CA ALA A 228 3.96 2.64 -12.89
C ALA A 228 4.46 1.26 -12.42
N ALA A 229 5.42 1.23 -11.50
CA ALA A 229 5.93 -0.01 -10.90
C ALA A 229 4.85 -0.77 -10.13
N LYS A 230 3.97 -0.07 -9.41
CA LYS A 230 2.85 -0.70 -8.71
C LYS A 230 1.85 -1.31 -9.68
N LEU A 231 1.52 -0.61 -10.76
CA LEU A 231 0.59 -1.10 -11.78
C LEU A 231 1.17 -2.33 -12.51
N ALA A 232 2.46 -2.30 -12.83
CA ALA A 232 3.15 -3.42 -13.47
C ALA A 232 3.28 -4.67 -12.56
N ALA A 233 3.25 -4.48 -11.24
CA ALA A 233 3.33 -5.56 -10.25
C ALA A 233 1.97 -6.18 -9.91
N LEU A 234 0.87 -5.69 -10.47
CA LEU A 234 -0.46 -6.26 -10.21
C LEU A 234 -0.58 -7.69 -10.77
N PRO A 235 -1.27 -8.59 -10.06
CA PRO A 235 -1.48 -9.97 -10.52
C PRO A 235 -2.25 -10.06 -11.84
N ARG A 236 -3.10 -9.05 -12.12
CA ARG A 236 -3.85 -8.86 -13.36
C ARG A 236 -3.62 -7.43 -13.85
N PRO A 237 -3.59 -7.18 -15.16
CA PRO A 237 -3.47 -5.82 -15.69
C PRO A 237 -4.81 -5.07 -15.62
N ALA A 238 -5.46 -5.12 -14.44
CA ALA A 238 -6.76 -4.51 -14.17
C ALA A 238 -6.82 -3.98 -12.74
N LEU A 239 -7.65 -2.95 -12.54
CA LEU A 239 -8.06 -2.44 -11.23
C LEU A 239 -9.39 -3.10 -10.87
N LEU A 240 -9.59 -3.37 -9.58
CA LEU A 240 -10.78 -4.05 -9.08
C LEU A 240 -11.69 -3.09 -8.33
N VAL A 241 -12.99 -3.26 -8.53
CA VAL A 241 -14.05 -2.57 -7.77
C VAL A 241 -14.96 -3.61 -7.11
N ASP A 242 -15.31 -3.35 -5.86
CA ASP A 242 -16.20 -4.17 -5.02
C ASP A 242 -16.99 -3.20 -4.11
N THR A 243 -18.02 -2.58 -4.67
CA THR A 243 -18.83 -1.59 -3.94
C THR A 243 -19.90 -2.24 -3.06
N GLY A 244 -20.08 -3.56 -3.18
CA GLY A 244 -21.18 -4.32 -2.58
C GLY A 244 -22.48 -4.24 -3.39
N ASP A 245 -22.47 -3.62 -4.56
CA ASP A 245 -23.58 -3.56 -5.52
C ASP A 245 -23.06 -4.01 -6.89
N GLU A 246 -23.41 -5.24 -7.29
CA GLU A 246 -22.95 -5.86 -8.55
C GLU A 246 -23.36 -5.04 -9.78
N ALA A 247 -24.54 -4.41 -9.76
CA ALA A 247 -25.01 -3.60 -10.88
C ALA A 247 -24.19 -2.30 -11.03
N LEU A 248 -23.79 -1.71 -9.90
CA LEU A 248 -22.88 -0.56 -9.90
C LEU A 248 -21.49 -0.98 -10.35
N ASP A 249 -20.95 -2.08 -9.83
CA ASP A 249 -19.62 -2.59 -10.19
C ASP A 249 -19.52 -2.83 -11.71
N ALA A 250 -20.56 -3.45 -12.29
CA ALA A 250 -20.65 -3.63 -13.75
C ALA A 250 -20.71 -2.30 -14.52
N ARG A 251 -21.34 -1.26 -13.98
CA ARG A 251 -21.40 0.09 -14.59
C ARG A 251 -20.07 0.85 -14.47
N LEU A 252 -19.30 0.60 -13.41
CA LEU A 252 -18.00 1.20 -13.19
C LEU A 252 -16.90 0.52 -14.01
N ALA A 253 -17.16 -0.70 -14.53
CA ALA A 253 -16.24 -1.42 -15.39
C ALA A 253 -15.94 -0.64 -16.67
N GLY A 254 -14.70 -0.74 -17.15
CA GLY A 254 -14.26 -0.02 -18.35
C GLY A 254 -12.80 0.41 -18.26
N PHE A 255 -12.43 1.43 -19.01
CA PHE A 255 -11.07 1.95 -19.03
C PHE A 255 -10.96 3.28 -18.31
N VAL A 256 -9.87 3.46 -17.55
CA VAL A 256 -9.60 4.67 -16.80
C VAL A 256 -8.12 5.04 -16.92
N GLN A 257 -7.84 6.33 -16.85
CA GLN A 257 -6.48 6.85 -16.79
C GLN A 257 -5.98 6.84 -15.34
N VAL A 258 -4.82 6.21 -15.12
CA VAL A 258 -4.09 6.26 -13.85
C VAL A 258 -2.88 7.16 -14.03
N ARG A 259 -2.78 8.23 -13.27
CA ARG A 259 -1.65 9.15 -13.31
C ARG A 259 -0.43 8.50 -12.68
N THR A 260 0.65 8.41 -13.43
CA THR A 260 1.90 7.74 -13.02
C THR A 260 3.07 8.70 -12.90
N GLY A 261 2.94 9.90 -13.43
CA GLY A 261 3.96 10.94 -13.43
C GLY A 261 3.40 12.27 -13.92
N PRO A 262 4.24 13.35 -13.98
CA PRO A 262 3.85 14.64 -14.52
C PRO A 262 3.44 14.47 -16.00
N ARG A 263 2.19 14.80 -16.31
CA ARG A 263 1.59 14.64 -17.66
C ARG A 263 1.73 13.22 -18.22
N GLN A 264 1.88 12.22 -17.34
CA GLN A 264 1.97 10.80 -17.69
C GLN A 264 0.82 10.03 -17.07
N ALA A 265 0.18 9.20 -17.88
CA ALA A 265 -0.87 8.31 -17.44
C ALA A 265 -0.79 6.96 -18.15
N MET A 266 -1.24 5.92 -17.47
CA MET A 266 -1.46 4.60 -18.03
C MET A 266 -2.95 4.32 -18.12
N MET A 267 -3.41 3.75 -19.24
CA MET A 267 -4.75 3.25 -19.35
C MET A 267 -4.85 1.90 -18.65
N MET A 268 -5.75 1.80 -17.69
CA MET A 268 -6.02 0.56 -16.95
C MET A 268 -7.48 0.17 -17.12
N ARG A 269 -7.74 -1.13 -17.18
CA ARG A 269 -9.11 -1.65 -17.15
C ARG A 269 -9.59 -1.70 -15.71
N ILE A 270 -10.85 -1.40 -15.48
CA ILE A 270 -11.58 -1.65 -14.25
C ILE A 270 -12.43 -2.88 -14.46
N ASP A 271 -12.33 -3.86 -13.58
CA ASP A 271 -13.15 -5.07 -13.53
C ASP A 271 -13.92 -5.11 -12.21
N ALA A 272 -15.14 -5.66 -12.22
CA ALA A 272 -15.82 -6.11 -11.01
C ALA A 272 -15.02 -7.23 -10.35
N ALA A 273 -14.92 -7.23 -9.00
CA ALA A 273 -14.09 -8.16 -8.25
C ALA A 273 -14.71 -9.55 -8.06
#